data_c3fde52238e519441dfc60a33c85b4e4
#
_entry.id   c3fde52238e519441dfc60a33c85b4e4
#
_cell.length_a   1.000
_cell.length_b   1.000
_cell.length_c   1.000
_cell.angle_alpha   90.00
_cell.angle_beta   90.00
_cell.angle_gamma   90.00
#
_symmetry.space_group_name_H-M   'P 1'
#
loop_
_entity.id
_entity.type
_entity.pdbx_description
1 polymer ?
#
loop_
_entity_poly.entity_id
_entity_poly.type
_entity_poly.pdbx_seq_one_letter_code
_entity_poly.pdbx_strand_id
1 'polypeptide(L)'
;MWELSLSPPKIEFMLLSAAANFRIHIMKLNIVPARTGITWVKSGIQIFLKQPLAMSSLFFMFMATLSFASLFPFVGAALALALLPATTLGLMAATQEASTGKFPIPTILISAFRAGRQRLGAMLVLGVLYAAGFLALMGVSSLIDGGQFAKLYLVGGKITQEMVMQSDFQLAMWVTLALYLPLSLLFWHAPALVHWHGVPPVKSLFFSLMACYKNGAALTVYALVWAGLFVLAMLMVTLFAALLGSPMFAGVAMFPVALVMMAMFFTSIYFTFRDSFVDNPSGQTAAQTLLVP
;
A
#
# COMPACT_ATOMS: atom_id res chain seq x y z
N MET A 1 -5.60 -51.91 37.78
CA MET A 1 -4.31 -51.52 37.20
C MET A 1 -4.49 -51.58 35.69
N TRP A 2 -4.91 -50.43 35.08
CA TRP A 2 -5.10 -50.31 33.62
C TRP A 2 -4.05 -49.33 33.12
N GLU A 3 -2.96 -49.87 32.62
CA GLU A 3 -1.97 -49.06 31.85
C GLU A 3 -2.54 -48.77 30.46
N LEU A 4 -2.92 -47.52 30.25
CA LEU A 4 -3.15 -46.99 28.91
C LEU A 4 -1.79 -46.80 28.18
N SER A 5 -1.35 -47.88 27.54
CA SER A 5 -0.24 -47.85 26.59
C SER A 5 -0.68 -47.04 25.38
N LEU A 6 -0.38 -45.74 25.38
CA LEU A 6 -0.41 -44.93 24.17
C LEU A 6 0.72 -45.38 23.26
N SER A 7 0.38 -46.06 22.19
CA SER A 7 1.33 -46.57 21.21
C SER A 7 2.14 -45.44 20.59
N PRO A 8 3.48 -45.58 20.51
CA PRO A 8 4.40 -44.52 19.99
C PRO A 8 4.05 -43.90 18.63
N PRO A 9 3.43 -44.60 17.65
CA PRO A 9 3.12 -44.03 16.35
C PRO A 9 2.07 -42.90 16.35
N LYS A 10 1.19 -42.80 17.36
CA LYS A 10 0.19 -41.73 17.44
C LYS A 10 0.79 -40.38 17.87
N ILE A 11 1.78 -40.41 18.76
CA ILE A 11 2.47 -39.20 19.21
C ILE A 11 3.34 -38.68 18.10
N GLU A 12 4.04 -39.53 17.38
CA GLU A 12 4.86 -39.16 16.22
C GLU A 12 4.01 -38.56 15.08
N PHE A 13 2.87 -39.14 14.78
CA PHE A 13 1.92 -38.63 13.80
C PHE A 13 1.31 -37.29 14.23
N MET A 14 1.01 -37.06 15.51
CA MET A 14 0.55 -35.79 16.03
C MET A 14 1.66 -34.73 16.00
N LEU A 15 2.89 -35.08 16.32
CA LEU A 15 4.05 -34.17 16.24
C LEU A 15 4.41 -33.84 14.79
N LEU A 16 4.35 -34.80 13.88
CA LEU A 16 4.54 -34.59 12.45
C LEU A 16 3.41 -33.74 11.84
N SER A 17 2.15 -33.94 12.27
CA SER A 17 1.03 -33.12 11.81
C SER A 17 1.10 -31.69 12.40
N ALA A 18 1.53 -31.53 13.64
CA ALA A 18 1.77 -30.23 14.26
C ALA A 18 2.97 -29.50 13.62
N ALA A 19 4.05 -30.22 13.31
CA ALA A 19 5.21 -29.67 12.59
C ALA A 19 4.88 -29.34 11.11
N ALA A 20 4.02 -30.12 10.46
CA ALA A 20 3.54 -29.83 9.10
C ALA A 20 2.64 -28.58 9.06
N ASN A 21 1.92 -28.28 10.14
CA ASN A 21 1.11 -27.07 10.27
C ASN A 21 1.92 -25.83 10.73
N PHE A 22 3.12 -26.03 11.28
CA PHE A 22 4.03 -24.95 11.66
C PHE A 22 5.02 -24.67 10.51
N ARG A 23 4.49 -24.32 9.34
CA ARG A 23 5.32 -23.78 8.25
C ARG A 23 5.84 -22.41 8.70
N ILE A 24 7.07 -22.37 9.21
CA ILE A 24 7.79 -21.12 9.36
C ILE A 24 8.07 -20.64 7.92
N HIS A 25 7.25 -19.74 7.43
CA HIS A 25 7.54 -19.00 6.20
C HIS A 25 8.71 -18.05 6.51
N ILE A 26 9.93 -18.52 6.29
CA ILE A 26 11.12 -17.68 6.41
C ILE A 26 11.14 -16.78 5.18
N MET A 27 10.57 -15.60 5.33
CA MET A 27 10.61 -14.54 4.33
C MET A 27 12.03 -14.01 4.21
N LYS A 28 12.56 -13.94 2.99
CA LYS A 28 13.86 -13.34 2.68
C LYS A 28 13.67 -12.01 1.95
N LEU A 29 14.38 -10.98 2.42
CA LEU A 29 14.49 -9.74 1.66
C LEU A 29 15.32 -9.99 0.40
N ASN A 30 14.75 -9.64 -0.76
CA ASN A 30 15.39 -9.71 -2.05
C ASN A 30 15.82 -8.31 -2.50
N ILE A 31 17.07 -8.16 -2.91
CA ILE A 31 17.62 -6.91 -3.44
C ILE A 31 17.58 -7.00 -4.96
N VAL A 32 16.86 -6.08 -5.59
CA VAL A 32 16.62 -6.07 -7.02
C VAL A 32 17.41 -4.95 -7.73
N PRO A 33 17.81 -5.14 -9.00
CA PRO A 33 18.48 -4.10 -9.77
C PRO A 33 17.54 -2.92 -10.07
N ALA A 34 18.09 -1.72 -10.27
CA ALA A 34 17.35 -0.48 -10.51
C ALA A 34 16.32 -0.60 -11.66
N ARG A 35 16.65 -1.30 -12.74
CA ARG A 35 15.75 -1.53 -13.89
C ARG A 35 14.44 -2.24 -13.54
N THR A 36 14.38 -2.94 -12.39
CA THR A 36 13.16 -3.60 -11.91
C THR A 36 12.05 -2.58 -11.63
N GLY A 37 12.38 -1.32 -11.32
CA GLY A 37 11.41 -0.25 -11.19
C GLY A 37 10.55 -0.06 -12.44
N ILE A 38 11.14 -0.13 -13.63
CA ILE A 38 10.39 -0.10 -14.91
C ILE A 38 9.50 -1.34 -15.05
N THR A 39 10.01 -2.51 -14.65
CA THR A 39 9.24 -3.77 -14.71
C THR A 39 8.01 -3.72 -13.83
N TRP A 40 8.09 -3.12 -12.63
CA TRP A 40 6.95 -2.95 -11.73
C TRP A 40 5.86 -2.08 -12.36
N VAL A 41 6.24 -0.94 -12.95
CA VAL A 41 5.30 -0.07 -13.67
C VAL A 41 4.65 -0.83 -14.82
N LYS A 42 5.44 -1.47 -15.68
CA LYS A 42 4.95 -2.26 -16.82
C LYS A 42 3.98 -3.37 -16.39
N SER A 43 4.33 -4.12 -15.34
CA SER A 43 3.48 -5.18 -14.80
C SER A 43 2.15 -4.64 -14.27
N GLY A 44 2.17 -3.51 -13.55
CA GLY A 44 0.97 -2.87 -13.05
C GLY A 44 0.04 -2.44 -14.18
N ILE A 45 0.56 -1.76 -15.19
CA ILE A 45 -0.20 -1.34 -16.37
C ILE A 45 -0.76 -2.56 -17.13
N GLN A 46 0.05 -3.61 -17.31
CA GLN A 46 -0.40 -4.82 -18.02
C GLN A 46 -1.54 -5.54 -17.29
N ILE A 47 -1.47 -5.66 -15.96
CA ILE A 47 -2.54 -6.29 -15.18
C ILE A 47 -3.80 -5.42 -15.19
N PHE A 48 -3.65 -4.10 -15.04
CA PHE A 48 -4.77 -3.18 -15.16
C PHE A 48 -5.47 -3.32 -16.52
N LEU A 49 -4.72 -3.32 -17.63
CA LEU A 49 -5.28 -3.41 -18.99
C LEU A 49 -5.91 -4.77 -19.32
N LYS A 50 -5.55 -5.84 -18.60
CA LYS A 50 -6.23 -7.13 -18.72
C LYS A 50 -7.66 -7.10 -18.16
N GLN A 51 -7.90 -6.32 -17.11
CA GLN A 51 -9.18 -6.23 -16.40
C GLN A 51 -9.50 -4.77 -16.00
N PRO A 52 -9.58 -3.84 -16.97
CA PRO A 52 -9.62 -2.40 -16.66
C PRO A 52 -10.87 -2.00 -15.88
N LEU A 53 -12.03 -2.58 -16.20
CA LEU A 53 -13.28 -2.28 -15.50
C LEU A 53 -13.24 -2.77 -14.04
N ALA A 54 -12.73 -3.98 -13.79
CA ALA A 54 -12.62 -4.52 -12.45
C ALA A 54 -11.66 -3.69 -11.61
N MET A 55 -10.46 -3.41 -12.11
CA MET A 55 -9.44 -2.65 -11.37
C MET A 55 -9.87 -1.19 -11.14
N SER A 56 -10.50 -0.54 -12.12
CA SER A 56 -11.04 0.81 -11.96
C SER A 56 -12.18 0.85 -10.96
N SER A 57 -13.12 -0.09 -11.01
CA SER A 57 -14.25 -0.14 -10.06
C SER A 57 -13.77 -0.40 -8.63
N LEU A 58 -12.79 -1.28 -8.43
CA LEU A 58 -12.19 -1.53 -7.11
C LEU A 58 -11.45 -0.30 -6.58
N PHE A 59 -10.72 0.42 -7.44
CA PHE A 59 -10.09 1.67 -7.05
C PHE A 59 -11.12 2.75 -6.72
N PHE A 60 -12.20 2.85 -7.48
CA PHE A 60 -13.30 3.76 -7.17
C PHE A 60 -13.97 3.43 -5.83
N MET A 61 -14.22 2.14 -5.55
CA MET A 61 -14.74 1.69 -4.25
C MET A 61 -13.76 1.99 -3.10
N PHE A 62 -12.46 1.82 -3.32
CA PHE A 62 -11.42 2.24 -2.38
C PHE A 62 -11.53 3.74 -2.06
N MET A 63 -11.58 4.59 -3.09
CA MET A 63 -11.74 6.04 -2.91
C MET A 63 -13.05 6.39 -2.22
N ALA A 64 -14.16 5.75 -2.62
CA ALA A 64 -15.47 5.96 -2.00
C ALA A 64 -15.47 5.58 -0.51
N THR A 65 -14.80 4.48 -0.13
CA THR A 65 -14.68 4.06 1.27
C THR A 65 -13.96 5.11 2.11
N LEU A 66 -12.84 5.64 1.62
CA LEU A 66 -12.08 6.69 2.32
C LEU A 66 -12.87 8.01 2.39
N SER A 67 -13.53 8.38 1.29
CA SER A 67 -14.37 9.58 1.24
C SER A 67 -15.55 9.47 2.19
N PHE A 68 -16.22 8.31 2.24
CA PHE A 68 -17.31 8.08 3.18
C PHE A 68 -16.83 8.13 4.63
N ALA A 69 -15.68 7.52 4.93
CA ALA A 69 -15.08 7.58 6.26
C ALA A 69 -14.74 9.02 6.67
N SER A 70 -14.32 9.87 5.72
CA SER A 70 -13.98 11.27 6.01
C SER A 70 -15.19 12.16 6.34
N LEU A 71 -16.43 11.72 6.02
CA LEU A 71 -17.65 12.49 6.29
C LEU A 71 -18.05 12.52 7.77
N PHE A 72 -17.50 11.63 8.61
CA PHE A 72 -17.83 11.62 10.03
C PHE A 72 -17.28 12.87 10.72
N PRO A 73 -18.16 13.67 11.41
CA PRO A 73 -17.73 14.88 12.09
C PRO A 73 -16.60 14.59 13.10
N PHE A 74 -15.63 15.49 13.22
CA PHE A 74 -14.50 15.47 14.15
C PHE A 74 -13.48 14.33 13.97
N VAL A 75 -13.92 13.11 13.62
CA VAL A 75 -13.07 11.93 13.55
C VAL A 75 -12.84 11.42 12.12
N GLY A 76 -13.53 11.97 11.13
CA GLY A 76 -13.58 11.44 9.77
C GLY A 76 -12.21 11.38 9.10
N ALA A 77 -11.42 12.43 9.19
CA ALA A 77 -10.07 12.44 8.64
C ALA A 77 -9.18 11.38 9.29
N ALA A 78 -9.21 11.23 10.61
CA ALA A 78 -8.46 10.23 11.33
C ALA A 78 -8.92 8.81 10.96
N LEU A 79 -10.24 8.60 10.82
CA LEU A 79 -10.81 7.32 10.40
C LEU A 79 -10.40 6.94 8.98
N ALA A 80 -10.49 7.89 8.03
CA ALA A 80 -10.04 7.66 6.66
C ALA A 80 -8.54 7.29 6.60
N LEU A 81 -7.70 8.01 7.35
CA LEU A 81 -6.27 7.72 7.47
C LEU A 81 -6.02 6.33 8.10
N ALA A 82 -6.77 5.96 9.15
CA ALA A 82 -6.64 4.66 9.79
C ALA A 82 -7.07 3.49 8.88
N LEU A 83 -8.01 3.70 7.96
CA LEU A 83 -8.43 2.69 7.00
C LEU A 83 -7.46 2.53 5.82
N LEU A 84 -6.62 3.52 5.55
CA LEU A 84 -5.78 3.56 4.35
C LEU A 84 -4.84 2.35 4.21
N PRO A 85 -4.13 1.85 5.26
CA PRO A 85 -3.30 0.66 5.12
C PRO A 85 -4.11 -0.60 4.76
N ALA A 86 -5.29 -0.79 5.38
CA ALA A 86 -6.14 -1.95 5.12
C ALA A 86 -6.75 -1.93 3.71
N THR A 87 -7.18 -0.77 3.24
CA THR A 87 -7.77 -0.61 1.90
C THR A 87 -6.72 -0.69 0.80
N THR A 88 -5.51 -0.17 1.03
CA THR A 88 -4.36 -0.36 0.11
C THR A 88 -4.01 -1.84 -0.02
N LEU A 89 -3.99 -2.59 1.09
CA LEU A 89 -3.82 -4.03 1.04
C LEU A 89 -4.89 -4.70 0.19
N GLY A 90 -6.16 -4.27 0.29
CA GLY A 90 -7.26 -4.78 -0.54
C GLY A 90 -6.98 -4.65 -2.04
N LEU A 91 -6.44 -3.50 -2.48
CA LEU A 91 -6.04 -3.30 -3.87
C LEU A 91 -4.83 -4.18 -4.26
N MET A 92 -3.86 -4.38 -3.35
CA MET A 92 -2.75 -5.31 -3.60
C MET A 92 -3.25 -6.75 -3.73
N ALA A 93 -4.20 -7.18 -2.90
CA ALA A 93 -4.82 -8.51 -2.98
C ALA A 93 -5.61 -8.68 -4.28
N ALA A 94 -6.34 -7.65 -4.71
CA ALA A 94 -7.02 -7.65 -6.01
C ALA A 94 -6.04 -7.81 -7.18
N THR A 95 -4.90 -7.12 -7.12
CA THR A 95 -3.84 -7.24 -8.12
C THR A 95 -3.23 -8.64 -8.12
N GLN A 96 -3.04 -9.24 -6.94
CA GLN A 96 -2.56 -10.62 -6.81
C GLN A 96 -3.52 -11.60 -7.51
N GLU A 97 -4.82 -11.52 -7.26
CA GLU A 97 -5.82 -12.36 -7.93
C GLU A 97 -5.82 -12.14 -9.45
N ALA A 98 -5.85 -10.87 -9.89
CA ALA A 98 -5.80 -10.55 -11.31
C ALA A 98 -4.51 -11.06 -11.99
N SER A 99 -3.38 -11.07 -11.30
CA SER A 99 -2.10 -11.59 -11.81
C SER A 99 -2.11 -13.09 -12.04
N THR A 100 -2.95 -13.84 -11.31
CA THR A 100 -3.17 -15.28 -11.49
C THR A 100 -4.30 -15.61 -12.47
N GLY A 101 -4.86 -14.60 -13.15
CA GLY A 101 -5.95 -14.77 -14.12
C GLY A 101 -7.34 -14.86 -13.50
N LYS A 102 -7.47 -14.67 -12.18
CA LYS A 102 -8.77 -14.63 -11.49
C LYS A 102 -9.40 -13.24 -11.63
N PHE A 103 -10.73 -13.19 -11.62
CA PHE A 103 -11.46 -11.93 -11.60
C PHE A 103 -11.62 -11.45 -10.14
N PRO A 104 -11.01 -10.31 -9.76
CA PRO A 104 -11.10 -9.82 -8.38
C PRO A 104 -12.52 -9.27 -8.11
N ILE A 105 -13.20 -9.86 -7.15
CA ILE A 105 -14.53 -9.42 -6.72
C ILE A 105 -14.44 -8.34 -5.64
N PRO A 106 -15.47 -7.47 -5.48
CA PRO A 106 -15.43 -6.34 -4.52
C PRO A 106 -15.11 -6.74 -3.07
N THR A 107 -15.46 -7.94 -2.65
CA THR A 107 -15.15 -8.43 -1.31
C THR A 107 -13.66 -8.59 -1.02
N ILE A 108 -12.80 -8.51 -2.04
CA ILE A 108 -11.34 -8.53 -1.89
C ILE A 108 -10.83 -7.30 -1.10
N LEU A 109 -11.51 -6.16 -1.21
CA LEU A 109 -11.12 -4.93 -0.51
C LEU A 109 -11.19 -5.07 1.01
N ILE A 110 -12.03 -5.96 1.52
CA ILE A 110 -12.14 -6.25 2.96
C ILE A 110 -11.31 -7.47 3.40
N SER A 111 -10.39 -7.96 2.57
CA SER A 111 -9.52 -9.11 2.88
C SER A 111 -8.70 -8.89 4.16
N ALA A 112 -8.24 -7.66 4.41
CA ALA A 112 -7.55 -7.27 5.63
C ALA A 112 -8.34 -7.59 6.91
N PHE A 113 -9.67 -7.48 6.85
CA PHE A 113 -10.57 -7.70 7.99
C PHE A 113 -11.03 -9.15 8.13
N ARG A 114 -10.81 -10.00 7.10
CA ARG A 114 -11.21 -11.41 7.07
C ARG A 114 -10.11 -12.40 7.44
N ALA A 115 -8.89 -11.93 7.66
CA ALA A 115 -7.72 -12.78 7.91
C ALA A 115 -7.61 -13.35 9.35
N GLY A 116 -8.69 -13.24 10.14
CA GLY A 116 -8.73 -13.70 11.53
C GLY A 116 -8.41 -12.59 12.55
N ARG A 117 -8.82 -12.82 13.82
CA ARG A 117 -8.75 -11.80 14.90
C ARG A 117 -7.35 -11.23 15.11
N GLN A 118 -6.33 -12.08 15.07
CA GLN A 118 -4.95 -11.64 15.30
C GLN A 118 -4.45 -10.68 14.21
N ARG A 119 -4.70 -11.01 12.94
CA ARG A 119 -4.32 -10.16 11.80
C ARG A 119 -5.16 -8.90 11.73
N LEU A 120 -6.44 -8.99 12.07
CA LEU A 120 -7.31 -7.83 12.20
C LEU A 120 -6.76 -6.85 13.25
N GLY A 121 -6.44 -7.32 14.46
CA GLY A 121 -5.87 -6.47 15.50
C GLY A 121 -4.55 -5.82 15.06
N ALA A 122 -3.67 -6.57 14.41
CA ALA A 122 -2.42 -6.04 13.88
C ALA A 122 -2.65 -4.97 12.79
N MET A 123 -3.64 -5.16 11.91
CA MET A 123 -3.98 -4.18 10.87
C MET A 123 -4.60 -2.90 11.46
N LEU A 124 -5.44 -3.04 12.50
CA LEU A 124 -5.98 -1.87 13.22
C LEU A 124 -4.86 -1.06 13.89
N VAL A 125 -3.88 -1.73 14.51
CA VAL A 125 -2.69 -1.05 15.06
C VAL A 125 -1.94 -0.30 13.97
N LEU A 126 -1.71 -0.91 12.79
CA LEU A 126 -1.09 -0.20 11.67
C LEU A 126 -1.91 1.03 11.23
N GLY A 127 -3.23 0.90 11.17
CA GLY A 127 -4.12 2.02 10.84
C GLY A 127 -3.99 3.18 11.82
N VAL A 128 -4.02 2.88 13.13
CA VAL A 128 -3.84 3.89 14.18
C VAL A 128 -2.47 4.55 14.10
N LEU A 129 -1.40 3.77 13.91
CA LEU A 129 -0.04 4.29 13.76
C LEU A 129 0.10 5.19 12.53
N TYR A 130 -0.53 4.82 11.41
CA TYR A 130 -0.53 5.66 10.20
C TYR A 130 -1.27 6.97 10.43
N ALA A 131 -2.47 6.92 11.00
CA ALA A 131 -3.26 8.11 11.29
C ALA A 131 -2.50 9.03 12.27
N ALA A 132 -1.94 8.49 13.35
CA ALA A 132 -1.17 9.25 14.32
C ALA A 132 0.09 9.88 13.68
N GLY A 133 0.84 9.13 12.89
CA GLY A 133 2.02 9.63 12.16
C GLY A 133 1.65 10.76 11.20
N PHE A 134 0.60 10.58 10.39
CA PHE A 134 0.17 11.59 9.43
C PHE A 134 -0.36 12.85 10.12
N LEU A 135 -1.17 12.70 11.18
CA LEU A 135 -1.67 13.84 11.96
C LEU A 135 -0.54 14.59 12.67
N ALA A 136 0.52 13.88 13.12
CA ALA A 136 1.71 14.51 13.66
C ALA A 136 2.44 15.36 12.60
N LEU A 137 2.54 14.89 11.33
CA LEU A 137 3.07 15.69 10.24
C LEU A 137 2.25 16.96 9.99
N MET A 138 0.91 16.83 10.01
CA MET A 138 0.02 17.99 9.89
C MET A 138 0.17 18.96 11.06
N GLY A 139 0.43 18.44 12.26
CA GLY A 139 0.77 19.23 13.45
C GLY A 139 2.06 20.04 13.25
N VAL A 140 3.12 19.41 12.74
CA VAL A 140 4.39 20.11 12.41
C VAL A 140 4.15 21.19 11.35
N SER A 141 3.40 20.88 10.29
CA SER A 141 3.02 21.86 9.28
C SER A 141 2.29 23.08 9.90
N SER A 142 1.37 22.83 10.82
CA SER A 142 0.59 23.88 11.48
C SER A 142 1.44 24.83 12.33
N LEU A 143 2.57 24.38 12.84
CA LEU A 143 3.51 25.25 13.56
C LEU A 143 4.25 26.24 12.64
N ILE A 144 4.29 25.96 11.33
CA ILE A 144 5.01 26.76 10.36
C ILE A 144 4.07 27.83 9.74
N ASP A 145 2.88 27.43 9.31
CA ASP A 145 1.95 28.29 8.53
C ASP A 145 0.64 28.64 9.27
N GLY A 146 0.61 28.40 10.59
CA GLY A 146 -0.61 28.62 11.39
C GLY A 146 -1.77 27.67 11.03
N GLY A 147 -1.46 26.52 10.38
CA GLY A 147 -2.41 25.48 10.07
C GLY A 147 -3.14 25.62 8.73
N GLN A 148 -2.74 26.52 7.87
CA GLN A 148 -3.39 26.73 6.57
C GLN A 148 -3.27 25.47 5.68
N PHE A 149 -2.08 24.91 5.56
CA PHE A 149 -1.84 23.69 4.77
C PHE A 149 -2.57 22.48 5.36
N ALA A 150 -2.49 22.29 6.68
CA ALA A 150 -3.17 21.20 7.37
C ALA A 150 -4.70 21.28 7.21
N LYS A 151 -5.28 22.48 7.34
CA LYS A 151 -6.71 22.71 7.14
C LYS A 151 -7.13 22.39 5.71
N LEU A 152 -6.35 22.85 4.73
CA LEU A 152 -6.62 22.57 3.31
C LEU A 152 -6.65 21.06 3.05
N TYR A 153 -5.69 20.33 3.61
CA TYR A 153 -5.53 18.90 3.36
C TYR A 153 -6.56 18.03 4.12
N LEU A 154 -6.84 18.33 5.38
CA LEU A 154 -7.71 17.50 6.25
C LEU A 154 -9.20 17.85 6.13
N VAL A 155 -9.51 19.13 5.88
CA VAL A 155 -10.90 19.62 5.86
C VAL A 155 -11.33 19.95 4.43
N GLY A 156 -10.38 20.23 3.56
CA GLY A 156 -10.62 20.72 2.21
C GLY A 156 -10.69 22.25 2.17
N GLY A 157 -10.79 22.78 0.96
CA GLY A 157 -10.85 24.22 0.72
C GLY A 157 -10.43 24.55 -0.70
N LYS A 158 -10.49 25.85 -1.04
CA LYS A 158 -9.99 26.33 -2.32
C LYS A 158 -8.54 26.80 -2.15
N ILE A 159 -7.68 26.34 -3.02
CA ILE A 159 -6.32 26.84 -3.13
C ILE A 159 -6.39 28.19 -3.84
N THR A 160 -5.96 29.25 -3.17
CA THR A 160 -5.87 30.59 -3.78
C THR A 160 -4.42 30.88 -4.17
N GLN A 161 -4.24 31.73 -5.17
CA GLN A 161 -2.91 32.14 -5.60
C GLN A 161 -2.15 32.86 -4.47
N GLU A 162 -2.86 33.63 -3.64
CA GLU A 162 -2.29 34.30 -2.48
C GLU A 162 -1.70 33.33 -1.47
N MET A 163 -2.44 32.24 -1.15
CA MET A 163 -1.92 31.18 -0.25
C MET A 163 -0.65 30.55 -0.78
N VAL A 164 -0.64 30.20 -2.06
CA VAL A 164 0.53 29.54 -2.69
C VAL A 164 1.77 30.46 -2.75
N MET A 165 1.56 31.77 -2.79
CA MET A 165 2.64 32.76 -2.80
C MET A 165 3.22 33.06 -1.40
N GLN A 166 2.55 32.65 -0.32
CA GLN A 166 3.09 32.85 1.03
C GLN A 166 4.27 31.92 1.29
N SER A 167 5.38 32.48 1.79
CA SER A 167 6.60 31.73 2.12
C SER A 167 6.37 30.63 3.15
N ASP A 168 5.57 30.92 4.16
CA ASP A 168 5.29 30.00 5.27
C ASP A 168 4.45 28.81 4.79
N PHE A 169 3.45 29.06 3.92
CA PHE A 169 2.67 28.01 3.28
C PHE A 169 3.56 27.09 2.41
N GLN A 170 4.45 27.68 1.60
CA GLN A 170 5.40 26.90 0.79
C GLN A 170 6.34 26.07 1.67
N LEU A 171 6.89 26.67 2.73
CA LEU A 171 7.76 25.97 3.67
C LEU A 171 7.02 24.81 4.36
N ALA A 172 5.79 25.04 4.85
CA ALA A 172 4.95 24.00 5.45
C ALA A 172 4.70 22.85 4.47
N MET A 173 4.41 23.15 3.21
CA MET A 173 4.22 22.16 2.15
C MET A 173 5.49 21.32 1.93
N TRP A 174 6.64 21.95 1.77
CA TRP A 174 7.91 21.25 1.52
C TRP A 174 8.38 20.43 2.72
N VAL A 175 8.26 20.95 3.93
CA VAL A 175 8.58 20.22 5.16
C VAL A 175 7.66 19.01 5.32
N THR A 176 6.36 19.20 5.09
CA THR A 176 5.42 18.08 5.16
C THR A 176 5.73 17.00 4.12
N LEU A 177 6.06 17.38 2.89
CA LEU A 177 6.44 16.45 1.84
C LEU A 177 7.70 15.67 2.21
N ALA A 178 8.72 16.35 2.75
CA ALA A 178 9.97 15.74 3.18
C ALA A 178 9.76 14.74 4.34
N LEU A 179 8.89 15.07 5.31
CA LEU A 179 8.55 14.19 6.42
C LEU A 179 7.59 13.06 6.00
N TYR A 180 6.74 13.29 5.00
CA TYR A 180 5.85 12.27 4.46
C TYR A 180 6.61 11.14 3.75
N LEU A 181 7.76 11.44 3.14
CA LEU A 181 8.57 10.42 2.46
C LEU A 181 8.94 9.25 3.39
N PRO A 182 9.61 9.46 4.54
CA PRO A 182 9.91 8.35 5.45
C PRO A 182 8.64 7.68 6.00
N LEU A 183 7.57 8.43 6.28
CA LEU A 183 6.30 7.84 6.70
C LEU A 183 5.74 6.91 5.62
N SER A 184 5.73 7.33 4.37
CA SER A 184 5.25 6.50 3.26
C SER A 184 6.07 5.22 3.09
N LEU A 185 7.40 5.29 3.24
CA LEU A 185 8.28 4.12 3.14
C LEU A 185 8.07 3.12 4.29
N LEU A 186 7.77 3.61 5.50
CA LEU A 186 7.41 2.76 6.64
C LEU A 186 6.16 1.92 6.35
N PHE A 187 5.16 2.51 5.68
CA PHE A 187 3.88 1.87 5.43
C PHE A 187 3.76 1.24 4.03
N TRP A 188 4.75 1.38 3.17
CA TRP A 188 4.72 0.91 1.78
C TRP A 188 4.43 -0.59 1.65
N HIS A 189 5.12 -1.40 2.42
CA HIS A 189 4.98 -2.86 2.43
C HIS A 189 4.35 -3.41 3.71
N ALA A 190 4.26 -2.61 4.78
CA ALA A 190 3.85 -3.06 6.09
C ALA A 190 2.47 -3.75 6.13
N PRO A 191 1.42 -3.25 5.43
CA PRO A 191 0.12 -3.93 5.41
C PRO A 191 0.19 -5.35 4.81
N ALA A 192 0.97 -5.51 3.76
CA ALA A 192 1.19 -6.79 3.10
C ALA A 192 1.98 -7.77 3.98
N LEU A 193 3.01 -7.30 4.68
CA LEU A 193 3.80 -8.07 5.65
C LEU A 193 2.94 -8.59 6.81
N VAL A 194 2.05 -7.75 7.34
CA VAL A 194 1.13 -8.15 8.40
C VAL A 194 0.14 -9.19 7.89
N HIS A 195 -0.44 -8.96 6.73
CA HIS A 195 -1.52 -9.80 6.22
C HIS A 195 -1.02 -11.16 5.71
N TRP A 196 -0.01 -11.18 4.83
CA TRP A 196 0.44 -12.41 4.18
C TRP A 196 1.46 -13.18 5.02
N HIS A 197 2.33 -12.49 5.76
CA HIS A 197 3.40 -13.14 6.52
C HIS A 197 3.18 -13.12 8.04
N GLY A 198 2.11 -12.48 8.55
CA GLY A 198 1.80 -12.44 9.98
C GLY A 198 2.83 -11.68 10.82
N VAL A 199 3.58 -10.77 10.22
CA VAL A 199 4.60 -9.97 10.91
C VAL A 199 3.92 -9.00 11.88
N PRO A 200 4.40 -8.89 13.14
CA PRO A 200 3.86 -7.91 14.08
C PRO A 200 3.95 -6.46 13.54
N PRO A 201 2.99 -5.57 13.85
CA PRO A 201 2.89 -4.24 13.23
C PRO A 201 4.17 -3.42 13.26
N VAL A 202 4.79 -3.25 14.42
CA VAL A 202 6.02 -2.45 14.57
C VAL A 202 7.19 -3.06 13.78
N LYS A 203 7.32 -4.39 13.81
CA LYS A 203 8.35 -5.09 13.01
C LYS A 203 8.09 -4.95 11.52
N SER A 204 6.82 -4.94 11.08
CA SER A 204 6.47 -4.76 9.66
C SER A 204 6.86 -3.38 9.13
N LEU A 205 6.72 -2.32 9.95
CA LEU A 205 7.19 -0.98 9.62
C LEU A 205 8.71 -0.95 9.39
N PHE A 206 9.46 -1.56 10.31
CA PHE A 206 10.92 -1.65 10.17
C PHE A 206 11.31 -2.43 8.91
N PHE A 207 10.71 -3.58 8.67
CA PHE A 207 11.01 -4.39 7.48
C PHE A 207 10.60 -3.68 6.19
N SER A 208 9.49 -2.95 6.17
CA SER A 208 9.07 -2.12 5.05
C SER A 208 10.11 -1.04 4.73
N LEU A 209 10.52 -0.26 5.74
CA LEU A 209 11.54 0.77 5.58
C LEU A 209 12.88 0.19 5.08
N MET A 210 13.31 -0.91 5.68
CA MET A 210 14.57 -1.57 5.29
C MET A 210 14.51 -2.12 3.85
N ALA A 211 13.38 -2.69 3.44
CA ALA A 211 13.18 -3.17 2.07
C ALA A 211 13.20 -2.01 1.07
N CYS A 212 12.51 -0.92 1.38
CA CYS A 212 12.52 0.29 0.56
C CYS A 212 13.93 0.90 0.47
N TYR A 213 14.66 0.98 1.58
CA TYR A 213 16.03 1.49 1.60
C TYR A 213 16.99 0.64 0.75
N LYS A 214 16.96 -0.69 0.93
CA LYS A 214 17.81 -1.63 0.18
C LYS A 214 17.48 -1.68 -1.31
N ASN A 215 16.21 -1.48 -1.67
CA ASN A 215 15.73 -1.41 -3.06
C ASN A 215 15.54 0.04 -3.54
N GLY A 216 16.19 1.01 -2.89
CA GLY A 216 16.02 2.44 -3.16
C GLY A 216 16.26 2.82 -4.61
N ALA A 217 17.28 2.27 -5.27
CA ALA A 217 17.53 2.52 -6.68
C ALA A 217 16.36 2.08 -7.59
N ALA A 218 15.76 0.91 -7.33
CA ALA A 218 14.59 0.45 -8.08
C ALA A 218 13.35 1.28 -7.79
N LEU A 219 13.13 1.68 -6.53
CA LEU A 219 12.03 2.55 -6.13
C LEU A 219 12.17 3.96 -6.71
N THR A 220 13.38 4.49 -6.79
CA THR A 220 13.62 5.80 -7.45
C THR A 220 13.28 5.73 -8.93
N VAL A 221 13.74 4.70 -9.65
CA VAL A 221 13.37 4.49 -11.06
C VAL A 221 11.85 4.32 -11.20
N TYR A 222 11.22 3.54 -10.34
CA TYR A 222 9.76 3.37 -10.29
C TYR A 222 9.03 4.71 -10.12
N ALA A 223 9.46 5.54 -9.17
CA ALA A 223 8.87 6.85 -8.92
C ALA A 223 9.05 7.81 -10.11
N LEU A 224 10.26 7.85 -10.71
CA LEU A 224 10.55 8.70 -11.87
C LEU A 224 9.74 8.29 -13.10
N VAL A 225 9.58 6.98 -13.36
CA VAL A 225 8.75 6.48 -14.47
C VAL A 225 7.30 6.87 -14.27
N TRP A 226 6.74 6.68 -13.06
CA TRP A 226 5.37 7.12 -12.78
C TRP A 226 5.21 8.64 -12.88
N ALA A 227 6.15 9.43 -12.33
CA ALA A 227 6.13 10.88 -12.47
C ALA A 227 6.12 11.30 -13.95
N GLY A 228 6.97 10.69 -14.77
CA GLY A 228 7.00 10.92 -16.22
C GLY A 228 5.68 10.57 -16.91
N LEU A 229 5.06 9.44 -16.55
CA LEU A 229 3.78 9.03 -17.11
C LEU A 229 2.63 9.98 -16.68
N PHE A 230 2.61 10.44 -15.44
CA PHE A 230 1.63 11.44 -14.99
C PHE A 230 1.80 12.77 -15.73
N VAL A 231 3.03 13.28 -15.85
CA VAL A 231 3.31 14.49 -16.60
C VAL A 231 2.91 14.33 -18.07
N LEU A 232 3.25 13.21 -18.71
CA LEU A 232 2.87 12.94 -20.09
C LEU A 232 1.34 12.91 -20.27
N ALA A 233 0.62 12.24 -19.38
CA ALA A 233 -0.85 12.19 -19.43
C ALA A 233 -1.48 13.59 -19.30
N MET A 234 -0.96 14.41 -18.37
CA MET A 234 -1.42 15.80 -18.21
C MET A 234 -1.13 16.65 -19.46
N LEU A 235 0.08 16.51 -20.04
CA LEU A 235 0.45 17.22 -21.27
C LEU A 235 -0.45 16.80 -22.44
N MET A 236 -0.77 15.51 -22.57
CA MET A 236 -1.67 15.03 -23.61
C MET A 236 -3.07 15.62 -23.47
N VAL A 237 -3.64 15.64 -22.24
CA VAL A 237 -4.96 16.25 -21.99
C VAL A 237 -4.97 17.73 -22.33
N THR A 238 -3.93 18.49 -21.92
CA THR A 238 -3.83 19.93 -22.23
C THR A 238 -3.63 20.18 -23.71
N LEU A 239 -2.84 19.38 -24.40
CA LEU A 239 -2.65 19.47 -25.84
C LEU A 239 -3.96 19.23 -26.60
N PHE A 240 -4.71 18.18 -26.25
CA PHE A 240 -6.02 17.90 -26.85
C PHE A 240 -7.02 19.05 -26.60
N ALA A 241 -7.04 19.60 -25.38
CA ALA A 241 -7.87 20.76 -25.07
C ALA A 241 -7.52 21.99 -25.92
N ALA A 242 -6.22 22.24 -26.15
CA ALA A 242 -5.75 23.32 -26.99
C ALA A 242 -6.14 23.10 -28.48
N LEU A 243 -5.98 21.88 -29.00
CA LEU A 243 -6.36 21.52 -30.36
C LEU A 243 -7.88 21.65 -30.62
N LEU A 244 -8.70 21.36 -29.60
CA LEU A 244 -10.16 21.50 -29.66
C LEU A 244 -10.62 22.95 -29.38
N GLY A 245 -9.71 23.87 -29.03
CA GLY A 245 -10.05 25.25 -28.64
C GLY A 245 -10.95 25.32 -27.41
N SER A 246 -10.94 24.27 -26.54
CA SER A 246 -11.87 24.14 -25.41
C SER A 246 -11.14 23.93 -24.10
N PRO A 247 -10.86 25.00 -23.33
CA PRO A 247 -10.30 24.86 -21.96
C PRO A 247 -11.20 24.02 -21.03
N MET A 248 -12.50 24.01 -21.27
CA MET A 248 -13.46 23.20 -20.52
C MET A 248 -13.19 21.69 -20.68
N PHE A 249 -12.72 21.25 -21.85
CA PHE A 249 -12.35 19.87 -22.09
C PHE A 249 -11.23 19.43 -21.13
N ALA A 250 -10.20 20.26 -20.91
CA ALA A 250 -9.13 19.93 -19.95
C ALA A 250 -9.68 19.75 -18.53
N GLY A 251 -10.56 20.65 -18.08
CA GLY A 251 -11.18 20.56 -16.75
C GLY A 251 -12.00 19.28 -16.56
N VAL A 252 -12.74 18.85 -17.58
CA VAL A 252 -13.57 17.64 -17.52
C VAL A 252 -12.74 16.37 -17.66
N ALA A 253 -11.77 16.35 -18.55
CA ALA A 253 -10.97 15.15 -18.87
C ALA A 253 -9.87 14.85 -17.83
N MET A 254 -9.35 15.87 -17.16
CA MET A 254 -8.24 15.73 -16.21
C MET A 254 -8.56 14.76 -15.07
N PHE A 255 -9.75 14.87 -14.50
CA PHE A 255 -10.16 14.06 -13.34
C PHE A 255 -10.26 12.56 -13.67
N PRO A 256 -11.01 12.10 -14.69
CA PRO A 256 -11.06 10.68 -15.03
C PRO A 256 -9.70 10.12 -15.47
N VAL A 257 -8.89 10.89 -16.20
CA VAL A 257 -7.54 10.47 -16.57
C VAL A 257 -6.67 10.27 -15.33
N ALA A 258 -6.71 11.21 -14.37
CA ALA A 258 -5.99 11.07 -13.11
C ALA A 258 -6.46 9.83 -12.31
N LEU A 259 -7.76 9.55 -12.24
CA LEU A 259 -8.29 8.37 -11.56
C LEU A 259 -7.79 7.06 -12.19
N VAL A 260 -7.79 6.96 -13.51
CA VAL A 260 -7.27 5.77 -14.23
C VAL A 260 -5.78 5.61 -13.97
N MET A 261 -5.00 6.69 -14.05
CA MET A 261 -3.56 6.68 -13.78
C MET A 261 -3.27 6.25 -12.34
N MET A 262 -4.03 6.75 -11.37
CA MET A 262 -3.91 6.35 -9.96
C MET A 262 -4.29 4.87 -9.76
N ALA A 263 -5.34 4.37 -10.43
CA ALA A 263 -5.70 2.96 -10.37
C ALA A 263 -4.58 2.06 -10.91
N MET A 264 -3.94 2.44 -12.03
CA MET A 264 -2.76 1.75 -12.56
C MET A 264 -1.58 1.80 -11.58
N PHE A 265 -1.33 2.96 -10.96
CA PHE A 265 -0.30 3.13 -9.95
C PHE A 265 -0.51 2.19 -8.77
N PHE A 266 -1.71 2.18 -8.16
CA PHE A 266 -2.03 1.30 -7.05
C PHE A 266 -1.94 -0.18 -7.42
N THR A 267 -2.33 -0.55 -8.65
CA THR A 267 -2.12 -1.91 -9.19
C THR A 267 -0.64 -2.28 -9.21
N SER A 268 0.26 -1.34 -9.50
CA SER A 268 1.70 -1.62 -9.59
C SER A 268 2.38 -1.81 -8.23
N ILE A 269 1.81 -1.30 -7.12
CA ILE A 269 2.38 -1.41 -5.77
C ILE A 269 2.58 -2.87 -5.35
N TYR A 270 1.66 -3.78 -5.72
CA TYR A 270 1.79 -5.20 -5.43
C TYR A 270 3.11 -5.80 -5.93
N PHE A 271 3.57 -5.39 -7.12
CA PHE A 271 4.80 -5.92 -7.71
C PHE A 271 6.05 -5.46 -6.97
N THR A 272 6.03 -4.25 -6.38
CA THR A 272 7.13 -3.78 -5.54
C THR A 272 7.29 -4.65 -4.30
N PHE A 273 6.18 -5.11 -3.70
CA PHE A 273 6.17 -6.03 -2.58
C PHE A 273 6.61 -7.44 -2.99
N ARG A 274 5.98 -8.00 -4.02
CA ARG A 274 6.21 -9.37 -4.49
C ARG A 274 7.70 -9.65 -4.79
N ASP A 275 8.37 -8.69 -5.43
CA ASP A 275 9.75 -8.88 -5.85
C ASP A 275 10.77 -8.51 -4.76
N SER A 276 10.35 -7.71 -3.75
CA SER A 276 11.20 -7.39 -2.59
C SER A 276 11.18 -8.47 -1.51
N PHE A 277 10.13 -9.31 -1.46
CA PHE A 277 9.99 -10.35 -0.45
C PHE A 277 9.70 -11.68 -1.12
N VAL A 278 10.62 -12.62 -0.94
CA VAL A 278 10.55 -13.96 -1.56
C VAL A 278 10.50 -15.01 -0.45
N ASP A 279 9.62 -15.99 -0.60
CA ASP A 279 9.62 -17.17 0.27
C ASP A 279 10.93 -17.94 0.07
N ASN A 280 11.59 -18.29 1.17
CA ASN A 280 12.86 -19.03 1.13
C ASN A 280 12.60 -20.54 1.28
N PRO A 281 12.59 -21.32 0.19
CA PRO A 281 12.39 -22.76 0.27
C PRO A 281 13.56 -23.50 0.93
N SER A 282 14.80 -22.96 0.88
CA SER A 282 15.96 -23.58 1.50
C SER A 282 15.98 -23.49 3.03
N GLY A 283 15.31 -22.50 3.63
CA GLY A 283 15.10 -22.45 5.08
C GLY A 283 14.14 -23.54 5.58
N GLN A 284 13.24 -24.02 4.73
CA GLN A 284 12.33 -25.13 5.06
C GLN A 284 13.09 -26.46 5.12
N THR A 285 14.03 -26.70 4.21
CA THR A 285 14.86 -27.91 4.18
C THR A 285 15.80 -27.96 5.38
N ALA A 286 16.45 -26.83 5.75
CA ALA A 286 17.33 -26.76 6.91
C ALA A 286 16.59 -26.97 8.24
N ALA A 287 15.39 -26.42 8.40
CA ALA A 287 14.55 -26.65 9.58
C ALA A 287 14.04 -28.10 9.65
N GLN A 288 13.73 -28.72 8.52
CA GLN A 288 13.37 -30.15 8.48
C GLN A 288 14.54 -31.05 8.79
N THR A 289 15.76 -30.72 8.35
CA THR A 289 16.97 -31.52 8.64
C THR A 289 17.37 -31.47 10.13
N LEU A 290 17.04 -30.37 10.83
CA LEU A 290 17.29 -30.22 12.27
C LEU A 290 16.22 -30.90 13.15
N LEU A 291 15.09 -31.30 12.57
CA LEU A 291 14.00 -31.98 13.27
C LEU A 291 13.96 -33.50 13.03
N VAL A 292 14.87 -34.02 12.22
CA VAL A 292 15.07 -35.47 12.03
C VAL A 292 16.20 -35.90 12.97
N PRO A 293 15.91 -36.75 13.97
CA PRO A 293 16.90 -37.24 14.93
C PRO A 293 17.98 -38.11 14.30
#